data_0a9d085617c45b902f6900b3a5769df7
#
_entry.id   0a9d085617c45b902f6900b3a5769df7
#
_cell.length_a   1.000
_cell.length_b   1.000
_cell.length_c   1.000
_cell.angle_alpha   90.00
_cell.angle_beta   90.00
_cell.angle_gamma   90.00
#
_symmetry.space_group_name_H-M   'P 1'
#
loop_
_entity.id
_entity.type
_entity.pdbx_description
1 polymer ?
#
loop_
_entity_poly.entity_id
_entity_poly.type
_entity_poly.pdbx_seq_one_letter_code
_entity_poly.pdbx_strand_id
1 'polypeptide(L)'
;MCFTVICFLICWIVGAIAVASNPSPFFGALGLVVVAGVGCGVLVEYGSSFLALILFLIYLGGMLVVFAYSAALAAEPYPESWLNPTVVAYMCCYAVVVMVGVSMFWCEWVGVFSGSADEWGPFGIFRADNGGVAVMYSEGGWMLIVGAGVLLLTLFVVLELTRGLSRGTLRAV
;
A
#
# COMPACT_ATOMS: atom_id res chain seq x y z
N MET A 1 -15.33 2.31 -18.90
CA MET A 1 -14.03 2.69 -18.33
C MET A 1 -14.11 3.82 -17.31
N CYS A 2 -14.66 5.00 -17.59
CA CYS A 2 -14.78 6.05 -16.55
C CYS A 2 -15.46 5.64 -15.24
N PHE A 3 -16.51 4.81 -15.29
CA PHE A 3 -17.24 4.40 -14.08
C PHE A 3 -16.41 3.49 -13.18
N THR A 4 -15.67 2.54 -13.73
CA THR A 4 -14.79 1.63 -13.00
C THR A 4 -13.68 2.37 -12.28
N VAL A 5 -13.01 3.28 -12.98
CA VAL A 5 -11.95 4.14 -12.42
C VAL A 5 -12.47 4.98 -11.26
N ILE A 6 -13.63 5.61 -11.42
CA ILE A 6 -14.25 6.42 -10.36
C ILE A 6 -14.57 5.55 -9.13
N CYS A 7 -15.13 4.36 -9.33
CA CYS A 7 -15.39 3.43 -8.23
C CYS A 7 -14.12 3.03 -7.49
N PHE A 8 -13.03 2.71 -8.20
CA PHE A 8 -11.74 2.39 -7.59
C PHE A 8 -11.16 3.58 -6.80
N LEU A 9 -11.24 4.79 -7.36
CA LEU A 9 -10.75 5.99 -6.67
C LEU A 9 -11.55 6.29 -5.39
N ILE A 10 -12.87 6.18 -5.44
CA ILE A 10 -13.72 6.35 -4.25
C ILE A 10 -13.37 5.29 -3.20
N CYS A 11 -13.25 4.03 -3.60
CA CYS A 11 -12.89 2.94 -2.70
C CYS A 11 -11.49 3.16 -2.08
N TRP A 12 -10.54 3.67 -2.86
CA TRP A 12 -9.20 4.00 -2.40
C TRP A 12 -9.22 5.11 -1.34
N ILE A 13 -9.96 6.19 -1.60
CA ILE A 13 -10.12 7.32 -0.66
C ILE A 13 -10.80 6.85 0.64
N VAL A 14 -11.90 6.11 0.53
CA VAL A 14 -12.63 5.59 1.70
C VAL A 14 -11.73 4.67 2.53
N GLY A 15 -10.98 3.78 1.87
CA GLY A 15 -10.01 2.92 2.53
C GLY A 15 -8.91 3.70 3.25
N ALA A 16 -8.36 4.74 2.61
CA ALA A 16 -7.34 5.61 3.22
C ALA A 16 -7.88 6.36 4.45
N ILE A 17 -9.10 6.86 4.40
CA ILE A 17 -9.78 7.50 5.54
C ILE A 17 -9.98 6.49 6.68
N ALA A 18 -10.39 5.26 6.38
CA ALA A 18 -10.57 4.21 7.36
C ALA A 18 -9.26 3.84 8.05
N VAL A 19 -8.14 3.79 7.33
CA VAL A 19 -6.81 3.56 7.91
C VAL A 19 -6.39 4.72 8.81
N ALA A 20 -6.58 5.96 8.36
CA ALA A 20 -6.14 7.15 9.08
C ALA A 20 -6.94 7.39 10.38
N SER A 21 -8.20 6.97 10.43
CA SER A 21 -9.07 7.18 11.59
C SER A 21 -8.94 6.12 12.68
N ASN A 22 -8.24 5.01 12.40
CA ASN A 22 -8.25 3.86 13.31
C ASN A 22 -7.10 3.92 14.32
N PRO A 23 -7.37 3.94 15.64
CA PRO A 23 -6.35 3.95 16.68
C PRO A 23 -5.68 2.58 16.87
N SER A 24 -6.34 1.48 16.49
CA SER A 24 -5.77 0.14 16.67
C SER A 24 -4.88 -0.26 15.49
N PRO A 25 -3.63 -0.68 15.74
CA PRO A 25 -2.68 -1.01 14.67
C PRO A 25 -3.12 -2.23 13.84
N PHE A 26 -3.85 -3.16 14.46
CA PHE A 26 -4.33 -4.37 13.78
C PHE A 26 -5.38 -4.06 12.70
N PHE A 27 -6.41 -3.27 13.04
CA PHE A 27 -7.42 -2.87 12.08
C PHE A 27 -6.87 -1.89 11.04
N GLY A 28 -5.90 -1.05 11.43
CA GLY A 28 -5.15 -0.21 10.48
C GLY A 28 -4.41 -1.04 9.43
N ALA A 29 -3.77 -2.14 9.83
CA ALA A 29 -3.11 -3.06 8.90
C ALA A 29 -4.08 -3.69 7.91
N LEU A 30 -5.25 -4.16 8.37
CA LEU A 30 -6.30 -4.71 7.50
C LEU A 30 -6.82 -3.68 6.50
N GLY A 31 -7.06 -2.44 6.96
CA GLY A 31 -7.46 -1.35 6.08
C GLY A 31 -6.40 -1.05 5.00
N LEU A 32 -5.12 -1.10 5.37
CA LEU A 32 -4.01 -0.88 4.45
C LEU A 32 -3.95 -1.95 3.35
N VAL A 33 -4.31 -3.22 3.66
CA VAL A 33 -4.43 -4.29 2.65
C VAL A 33 -5.44 -3.92 1.58
N VAL A 34 -6.62 -3.47 2.02
CA VAL A 34 -7.70 -3.08 1.09
C VAL A 34 -7.27 -1.91 0.21
N VAL A 35 -6.68 -0.88 0.82
CA VAL A 35 -6.18 0.32 0.10
C VAL A 35 -5.12 -0.07 -0.94
N ALA A 36 -4.18 -0.94 -0.58
CA ALA A 36 -3.13 -1.39 -1.49
C ALA A 36 -3.72 -2.22 -2.64
N GLY A 37 -4.67 -3.11 -2.37
CA GLY A 37 -5.35 -3.90 -3.40
C GLY A 37 -6.12 -3.04 -4.40
N VAL A 38 -6.86 -2.06 -3.89
CA VAL A 38 -7.59 -1.08 -4.73
C VAL A 38 -6.62 -0.22 -5.52
N GLY A 39 -5.50 0.22 -4.93
CA GLY A 39 -4.45 0.96 -5.62
C GLY A 39 -3.83 0.18 -6.78
N CYS A 40 -3.62 -1.13 -6.61
CA CYS A 40 -3.21 -2.00 -7.70
C CYS A 40 -4.26 -2.04 -8.83
N GLY A 41 -5.56 -2.08 -8.48
CA GLY A 41 -6.65 -2.02 -9.45
C GLY A 41 -6.64 -0.73 -10.27
N VAL A 42 -6.41 0.42 -9.62
CA VAL A 42 -6.26 1.71 -10.30
C VAL A 42 -5.11 1.68 -11.31
N LEU A 43 -3.94 1.15 -10.93
CA LEU A 43 -2.78 1.05 -11.82
C LEU A 43 -3.04 0.17 -13.03
N VAL A 44 -3.80 -0.92 -12.88
CA VAL A 44 -4.20 -1.79 -14.00
C VAL A 44 -5.08 -1.05 -14.99
N GLU A 45 -6.06 -0.26 -14.52
CA GLU A 45 -6.94 0.54 -15.39
C GLU A 45 -6.16 1.58 -16.20
N TYR A 46 -5.06 2.10 -15.67
CA TYR A 46 -4.15 3.01 -16.39
C TYR A 46 -3.12 2.29 -17.30
N GLY A 47 -3.27 0.97 -17.49
CA GLY A 47 -2.42 0.18 -18.40
C GLY A 47 -1.07 -0.24 -17.80
N SER A 48 -0.78 0.08 -16.54
CA SER A 48 0.48 -0.27 -15.84
C SER A 48 0.39 -1.61 -15.12
N SER A 49 0.05 -2.68 -15.85
CA SER A 49 -0.20 -4.00 -15.27
C SER A 49 1.02 -4.59 -14.56
N PHE A 50 2.21 -4.39 -15.11
CA PHE A 50 3.46 -4.87 -14.51
C PHE A 50 3.78 -4.16 -13.19
N LEU A 51 3.63 -2.83 -13.15
CA LEU A 51 3.86 -2.04 -11.93
C LEU A 51 2.85 -2.41 -10.84
N ALA A 52 1.59 -2.63 -11.20
CA ALA A 52 0.56 -3.09 -10.28
C ALA A 52 0.89 -4.44 -9.66
N LEU A 53 1.41 -5.37 -10.47
CA LEU A 53 1.80 -6.71 -10.00
C LEU A 53 3.00 -6.66 -9.06
N ILE A 54 4.01 -5.85 -9.36
CA ILE A 54 5.16 -5.62 -8.48
C ILE A 54 4.71 -4.99 -7.16
N LEU A 55 3.89 -3.94 -7.21
CA LEU A 55 3.36 -3.29 -6.03
C LEU A 55 2.59 -4.28 -5.15
N PHE A 56 1.74 -5.09 -5.77
CA PHE A 56 0.98 -6.11 -5.08
C PHE A 56 1.89 -7.14 -4.41
N LEU A 57 2.89 -7.64 -5.13
CA LEU A 57 3.78 -8.68 -4.62
C LEU A 57 4.68 -8.16 -3.51
N ILE A 58 5.31 -7.00 -3.69
CA ILE A 58 6.27 -6.44 -2.73
C ILE A 58 5.54 -5.80 -1.55
N TYR A 59 4.54 -5.00 -1.82
CA TYR A 59 3.83 -4.24 -0.78
C TYR A 59 2.92 -5.13 0.05
N LEU A 60 2.03 -5.90 -0.59
CA LEU A 60 1.12 -6.80 0.11
C LEU A 60 1.85 -8.05 0.63
N GLY A 61 2.67 -8.68 -0.21
CA GLY A 61 3.31 -9.93 0.12
C GLY A 61 4.46 -9.79 1.12
N GLY A 62 5.26 -8.74 1.00
CA GLY A 62 6.44 -8.54 1.84
C GLY A 62 6.19 -7.59 3.01
N MET A 63 5.99 -6.33 2.70
CA MET A 63 5.95 -5.26 3.69
C MET A 63 4.76 -5.38 4.65
N LEU A 64 3.57 -5.61 4.11
CA LEU A 64 2.34 -5.63 4.90
C LEU A 64 2.24 -6.87 5.79
N VAL A 65 2.73 -8.01 5.33
CA VAL A 65 2.79 -9.24 6.15
C VAL A 65 3.68 -9.01 7.37
N VAL A 66 4.87 -8.43 7.22
CA VAL A 66 5.76 -8.10 8.33
C VAL A 66 5.09 -7.12 9.30
N PHE A 67 4.42 -6.10 8.78
CA PHE A 67 3.68 -5.15 9.60
C PHE A 67 2.52 -5.83 10.36
N ALA A 68 1.75 -6.70 9.71
CA ALA A 68 0.67 -7.44 10.35
C ALA A 68 1.16 -8.35 11.48
N TYR A 69 2.29 -9.05 11.28
CA TYR A 69 2.89 -9.86 12.35
C TYR A 69 3.38 -9.01 13.52
N SER A 70 4.09 -7.92 13.25
CA SER A 70 4.58 -7.02 14.32
C SER A 70 3.43 -6.36 15.07
N ALA A 71 2.38 -5.93 14.38
CA ALA A 71 1.18 -5.37 14.98
C ALA A 71 0.43 -6.40 15.81
N ALA A 72 0.33 -7.65 15.36
CA ALA A 72 -0.31 -8.74 16.11
C ALA A 72 0.44 -9.08 17.40
N LEU A 73 1.77 -9.02 17.39
CA LEU A 73 2.60 -9.25 18.58
C LEU A 73 2.53 -8.10 19.59
N ALA A 74 2.35 -6.87 19.12
CA ALA A 74 2.21 -5.67 19.94
C ALA A 74 0.75 -5.31 20.25
N ALA A 75 -0.22 -6.11 19.82
CA ALA A 75 -1.64 -5.81 19.94
C ALA A 75 -2.09 -5.76 21.38
N GLU A 76 -2.88 -4.75 21.68
CA GLU A 76 -3.59 -4.65 22.95
C GLU A 76 -4.64 -5.77 23.06
N PRO A 77 -4.89 -6.30 24.29
CA PRO A 77 -5.84 -7.40 24.50
C PRO A 77 -7.29 -7.03 24.14
N TYR A 78 -7.62 -5.73 24.08
CA TYR A 78 -8.94 -5.22 23.73
C TYR A 78 -8.81 -4.11 22.68
N PRO A 79 -8.63 -4.44 21.38
CA PRO A 79 -8.54 -3.43 20.33
C PRO A 79 -9.87 -2.69 20.21
N GLU A 80 -9.81 -1.37 20.09
CA GLU A 80 -11.00 -0.54 19.85
C GLU A 80 -11.65 -0.92 18.51
N SER A 81 -12.96 -1.14 18.52
CA SER A 81 -13.71 -1.47 17.31
C SER A 81 -14.00 -0.22 16.47
N TRP A 82 -14.21 -0.41 15.16
CA TRP A 82 -14.55 0.65 14.21
C TRP A 82 -15.87 1.40 14.54
N LEU A 83 -16.73 0.79 15.34
CA LEU A 83 -18.02 1.35 15.76
C LEU A 83 -17.92 2.30 16.96
N ASN A 84 -16.71 2.55 17.47
CA ASN A 84 -16.53 3.49 18.57
C ASN A 84 -16.88 4.91 18.08
N PRO A 85 -17.73 5.67 18.79
CA PRO A 85 -18.19 7.00 18.34
C PRO A 85 -17.03 7.97 18.09
N THR A 86 -15.93 7.82 18.80
CA THR A 86 -14.72 8.63 18.61
C THR A 86 -14.08 8.37 17.26
N VAL A 87 -13.98 7.09 16.85
CA VAL A 87 -13.41 6.69 15.55
C VAL A 87 -14.29 7.19 14.40
N VAL A 88 -15.61 7.06 14.55
CA VAL A 88 -16.58 7.57 13.57
C VAL A 88 -16.48 9.09 13.43
N ALA A 89 -16.28 9.83 14.53
CA ALA A 89 -16.08 11.28 14.47
C ALA A 89 -14.81 11.66 13.69
N TYR A 90 -13.71 10.94 13.90
CA TYR A 90 -12.48 11.14 13.11
C TYR A 90 -12.68 10.79 11.63
N MET A 91 -13.38 9.68 11.32
CA MET A 91 -13.72 9.34 9.93
C MET A 91 -14.51 10.46 9.25
N CYS A 92 -15.53 11.00 9.91
CA CYS A 92 -16.31 12.10 9.38
C CYS A 92 -15.47 13.36 9.18
N CYS A 93 -14.58 13.68 10.11
CA CYS A 93 -13.67 14.82 9.99
C CYS A 93 -12.75 14.69 8.77
N TYR A 94 -12.10 13.53 8.59
CA TYR A 94 -11.25 13.28 7.42
C TYR A 94 -12.05 13.29 6.11
N ALA A 95 -13.26 12.73 6.11
CA ALA A 95 -14.12 12.76 4.93
C ALA A 95 -14.47 14.20 4.52
N VAL A 96 -14.78 15.08 5.49
CA VAL A 96 -15.04 16.51 5.22
C VAL A 96 -13.80 17.20 4.66
N VAL A 97 -12.62 16.95 5.22
CA VAL A 97 -11.35 17.53 4.71
C VAL A 97 -11.10 17.10 3.27
N VAL A 98 -11.29 15.81 2.96
CA VAL A 98 -11.12 15.30 1.59
C VAL A 98 -12.15 15.91 0.64
N MET A 99 -13.41 16.01 1.05
CA MET A 99 -14.46 16.62 0.22
C MET A 99 -14.19 18.09 -0.08
N VAL A 100 -13.71 18.86 0.90
CA VAL A 100 -13.28 20.25 0.70
C VAL A 100 -12.08 20.32 -0.23
N GLY A 101 -11.08 19.46 -0.04
CA GLY A 101 -9.92 19.40 -0.94
C GLY A 101 -10.31 19.08 -2.38
N VAL A 102 -11.16 18.09 -2.59
CA VAL A 102 -11.68 17.75 -3.92
C VAL A 102 -12.46 18.90 -4.53
N SER A 103 -13.31 19.59 -3.76
CA SER A 103 -14.09 20.73 -4.28
C SER A 103 -13.24 21.92 -4.69
N MET A 104 -12.13 22.19 -3.98
CA MET A 104 -11.21 23.28 -4.30
C MET A 104 -10.39 23.00 -5.58
N PHE A 105 -9.99 21.75 -5.81
CA PHE A 105 -9.11 21.37 -6.92
C PHE A 105 -9.85 20.65 -8.06
N TRP A 106 -11.19 20.64 -8.05
CA TRP A 106 -11.99 19.89 -9.01
C TRP A 106 -11.65 20.16 -10.47
N CYS A 107 -11.45 21.41 -10.86
CA CYS A 107 -11.16 21.78 -12.23
C CYS A 107 -9.79 21.29 -12.72
N GLU A 108 -8.78 21.22 -11.85
CA GLU A 108 -7.45 20.74 -12.20
C GLU A 108 -7.43 19.20 -12.28
N TRP A 109 -8.12 18.52 -11.37
CA TRP A 109 -8.15 17.06 -11.27
C TRP A 109 -8.90 16.41 -12.45
N VAL A 110 -9.99 17.00 -12.89
CA VAL A 110 -10.76 16.48 -14.04
C VAL A 110 -9.90 16.41 -15.29
N GLY A 111 -9.03 17.37 -15.53
CA GLY A 111 -8.10 17.35 -16.66
C GLY A 111 -7.07 16.22 -16.60
N VAL A 112 -6.62 15.86 -15.40
CA VAL A 112 -5.61 14.81 -15.19
C VAL A 112 -6.23 13.41 -15.29
N PHE A 113 -7.45 13.22 -14.80
CA PHE A 113 -8.12 11.91 -14.80
C PHE A 113 -8.89 11.58 -16.08
N SER A 114 -9.10 12.54 -16.96
CA SER A 114 -9.75 12.30 -18.25
C SER A 114 -8.85 11.67 -19.31
N GLY A 115 -7.54 11.68 -19.11
CA GLY A 115 -6.57 10.99 -19.98
C GLY A 115 -6.60 9.48 -19.69
N SER A 116 -7.54 8.74 -20.29
CA SER A 116 -7.51 7.28 -20.25
C SER A 116 -6.40 6.74 -21.14
N ALA A 117 -5.83 5.59 -20.79
CA ALA A 117 -4.75 4.93 -21.56
C ALA A 117 -5.15 4.63 -23.01
N ASP A 118 -6.44 4.65 -23.33
CA ASP A 118 -6.96 4.49 -24.69
C ASP A 118 -6.71 5.71 -25.61
N GLU A 119 -6.44 6.89 -25.06
CA GLU A 119 -6.13 8.09 -25.84
C GLU A 119 -4.68 8.11 -26.40
N TRP A 120 -3.80 7.29 -25.88
CA TRP A 120 -2.45 7.09 -26.37
C TRP A 120 -2.45 6.15 -27.59
N GLY A 121 -3.43 6.32 -28.46
CA GLY A 121 -3.70 5.70 -29.74
C GLY A 121 -2.49 5.13 -30.50
N PRO A 122 -2.34 4.93 -31.70
CA PRO A 122 -1.89 3.80 -32.51
C PRO A 122 -0.51 3.20 -32.22
N PHE A 123 0.17 3.56 -31.12
CA PHE A 123 1.40 2.91 -30.63
C PHE A 123 1.18 1.61 -29.84
N GLY A 124 0.00 0.99 -29.98
CA GLY A 124 -0.38 -0.27 -29.31
C GLY A 124 0.49 -1.50 -29.58
N ILE A 125 1.62 -1.36 -30.29
CA ILE A 125 2.59 -2.43 -30.52
C ILE A 125 3.67 -2.44 -29.41
N PHE A 126 3.95 -1.31 -28.79
CA PHE A 126 4.88 -1.21 -27.68
C PHE A 126 4.12 -1.11 -26.36
N ARG A 127 4.01 -2.22 -25.64
CA ARG A 127 3.52 -2.20 -24.26
C ARG A 127 4.51 -1.37 -23.44
N ALA A 128 4.07 -0.23 -22.93
CA ALA A 128 4.86 0.64 -22.08
C ALA A 128 5.40 -0.10 -20.83
N ASP A 129 4.73 -1.15 -20.40
CA ASP A 129 5.14 -2.04 -19.33
C ASP A 129 6.50 -2.71 -19.56
N ASN A 130 6.77 -3.14 -20.80
CA ASN A 130 8.05 -3.78 -21.14
C ASN A 130 9.22 -2.79 -21.14
N GLY A 131 8.96 -1.51 -21.45
CA GLY A 131 9.98 -0.46 -21.37
C GLY A 131 10.47 -0.24 -19.94
N GLY A 132 9.57 -0.24 -18.96
CA GLY A 132 9.92 -0.12 -17.53
C GLY A 132 10.80 -1.28 -17.02
N VAL A 133 10.51 -2.50 -17.45
CA VAL A 133 11.33 -3.67 -17.14
C VAL A 133 12.74 -3.56 -17.73
N ALA A 134 12.84 -3.15 -18.99
CA ALA A 134 14.12 -3.00 -19.66
C ALA A 134 15.01 -1.96 -18.96
N VAL A 135 14.45 -0.79 -18.58
CA VAL A 135 15.16 0.25 -17.83
C VAL A 135 15.58 -0.23 -16.44
N MET A 136 14.71 -0.98 -15.77
CA MET A 136 15.03 -1.53 -14.44
C MET A 136 16.25 -2.46 -14.49
N TYR A 137 16.40 -3.28 -15.53
CA TYR A 137 17.57 -4.17 -15.67
C TYR A 137 18.79 -3.48 -16.26
N SER A 138 18.64 -2.49 -17.16
CA SER A 138 19.78 -1.83 -17.80
C SER A 138 20.45 -0.78 -16.89
N GLU A 139 19.67 0.14 -16.32
CA GLU A 139 20.20 1.21 -15.50
C GLU A 139 20.03 0.95 -13.99
N GLY A 140 18.95 0.28 -13.60
CA GLY A 140 18.62 -0.06 -12.22
C GLY A 140 19.33 -1.32 -11.69
N GLY A 141 20.16 -2.01 -12.47
CA GLY A 141 20.80 -3.26 -12.07
C GLY A 141 21.60 -3.15 -10.77
N TRP A 142 22.34 -2.06 -10.57
CA TRP A 142 23.07 -1.81 -9.33
C TRP A 142 22.15 -1.65 -8.12
N MET A 143 21.00 -0.99 -8.28
CA MET A 143 20.00 -0.86 -7.21
C MET A 143 19.40 -2.21 -6.83
N LEU A 144 19.21 -3.11 -7.79
CA LEU A 144 18.74 -4.48 -7.53
C LEU A 144 19.76 -5.27 -6.72
N ILE A 145 21.06 -5.17 -7.04
CA ILE A 145 22.14 -5.84 -6.29
C ILE A 145 22.20 -5.32 -4.85
N VAL A 146 22.16 -4.00 -4.67
CA VAL A 146 22.15 -3.38 -3.34
C VAL A 146 20.91 -3.83 -2.56
N GLY A 147 19.72 -3.81 -3.18
CA GLY A 147 18.49 -4.29 -2.56
C GLY A 147 18.57 -5.76 -2.14
N ALA A 148 19.09 -6.63 -3.00
CA ALA A 148 19.30 -8.03 -2.66
C ALA A 148 20.29 -8.20 -1.49
N GLY A 149 21.36 -7.43 -1.45
CA GLY A 149 22.33 -7.41 -0.34
C GLY A 149 21.70 -6.99 0.99
N VAL A 150 20.87 -5.95 0.97
CA VAL A 150 20.12 -5.48 2.16
C VAL A 150 19.15 -6.54 2.64
N LEU A 151 18.40 -7.18 1.74
CA LEU A 151 17.48 -8.29 2.11
C LEU A 151 18.24 -9.47 2.71
N LEU A 152 19.41 -9.81 2.19
CA LEU A 152 20.25 -10.86 2.74
C LEU A 152 20.72 -10.51 4.16
N LEU A 153 21.18 -9.27 4.37
CA LEU A 153 21.59 -8.79 5.70
C LEU A 153 20.42 -8.81 6.69
N THR A 154 19.25 -8.37 6.29
CA THR A 154 18.06 -8.41 7.15
C THR A 154 17.70 -9.84 7.53
N LEU A 155 17.82 -10.79 6.61
CA LEU A 155 17.61 -12.21 6.89
C LEU A 155 18.58 -12.72 7.96
N PHE A 156 19.88 -12.40 7.86
CA PHE A 156 20.86 -12.80 8.87
C PHE A 156 20.59 -12.17 10.24
N VAL A 157 20.22 -10.89 10.27
CA VAL A 157 19.88 -10.20 11.53
C VAL A 157 18.67 -10.86 12.18
N VAL A 158 17.60 -11.12 11.42
CA VAL A 158 16.40 -11.77 11.96
C VAL A 158 16.71 -13.18 12.45
N LEU A 159 17.50 -13.97 11.70
CA LEU A 159 17.92 -15.30 12.13
C LEU A 159 18.70 -15.25 13.46
N GLU A 160 19.62 -14.30 13.63
CA GLU A 160 20.38 -14.19 14.86
C GLU A 160 19.50 -13.75 16.03
N LEU A 161 18.56 -12.83 15.81
CA LEU A 161 17.60 -12.39 16.84
C LEU A 161 16.63 -13.52 17.25
N THR A 162 16.14 -14.31 16.29
CA THR A 162 15.19 -15.40 16.56
C THR A 162 15.86 -16.64 17.13
N ARG A 163 17.13 -16.87 16.81
CA ARG A 163 17.91 -18.00 17.35
C ARG A 163 18.06 -17.95 18.85
N GLY A 164 17.91 -16.76 19.44
CA GLY A 164 17.92 -16.54 20.88
C GLY A 164 19.23 -16.99 21.55
N LEU A 165 19.75 -16.18 22.43
CA LEU A 165 20.76 -16.64 23.37
C LEU A 165 20.07 -17.65 24.28
N SER A 166 20.42 -18.93 24.14
CA SER A 166 19.94 -20.02 25.02
C SER A 166 20.30 -19.83 26.50
N ARG A 167 20.97 -18.76 26.82
CA ARG A 167 21.28 -18.34 28.18
C ARG A 167 20.10 -17.52 28.70
N GLY A 168 19.14 -18.22 29.28
CA GLY A 168 18.00 -17.59 29.97
C GLY A 168 18.49 -16.60 31.01
N THR A 169 18.12 -15.35 30.82
CA THR A 169 18.34 -14.28 31.82
C THR A 169 17.36 -14.36 32.99
N LEU A 170 16.35 -15.24 32.90
CA LEU A 170 15.38 -15.45 33.97
C LEU A 170 15.87 -16.57 34.89
N ARG A 171 16.61 -16.16 35.91
CA ARG A 171 16.82 -17.01 37.07
C ARG A 171 15.50 -17.05 37.83
N ALA A 172 14.85 -18.20 37.81
CA ALA A 172 13.74 -18.45 38.72
C ALA A 172 14.29 -18.35 40.18
N VAL A 173 13.75 -17.40 40.92
CA VAL A 173 13.96 -17.31 42.38
C VAL A 173 12.89 -18.12 43.05
#